data_9fdf6db4eb86fb38581423e94e93d3c5
#
_entry.id   9fdf6db4eb86fb38581423e94e93d3c5
#
_cell.length_a   1.000
_cell.length_b   1.000
_cell.length_c   1.000
_cell.angle_alpha   90.00
_cell.angle_beta   90.00
_cell.angle_gamma   90.00
#
_symmetry.space_group_name_H-M   'P 1'
#
loop_
_entity.id
_entity.type
_entity.pdbx_description
1 polymer ?
#
loop_
_entity_poly.entity_id
_entity_poly.type
_entity_poly.pdbx_seq_one_letter_code
_entity_poly.pdbx_strand_id
1 'polypeptide(L)'
;MTIRCNIIRRILLYSLGMTILALGLTLNTKTNLGVSPILSIPYALSEMTSISFPDLVFLAYCLFILIQILIHIHLKQGDTKHILAIDCSQILVSMIFTRIMALYSMWIPIFDLECTSFFQTMPFRFLMLILAIVCTGIGAALTLDMKLIANPGDGVVAALAQLFKMPVGTCKNYVDISCVMITLFLSYQFTGHIIGIGIGTLIAMIGVGRVINVFNHLFTFSISSFKKEPV
;
A
#
# COMPACT_ATOMS: atom_id res chain seq x y z
N MET A 1 -22.85 19.60 17.51
CA MET A 1 -21.54 20.21 17.23
C MET A 1 -20.39 19.19 17.33
N THR A 2 -20.41 18.26 18.26
CA THR A 2 -19.44 17.20 18.48
C THR A 2 -19.28 16.20 17.32
N ILE A 3 -20.36 15.72 16.69
CA ILE A 3 -20.32 14.73 15.60
C ILE A 3 -19.59 15.27 14.37
N ARG A 4 -19.86 16.51 13.96
CA ARG A 4 -19.16 17.15 12.82
C ARG A 4 -17.66 17.30 13.09
N CYS A 5 -17.27 17.64 14.31
CA CYS A 5 -15.86 17.77 14.69
C CYS A 5 -15.12 16.44 14.60
N ASN A 6 -15.77 15.32 14.97
CA ASN A 6 -15.20 13.99 14.88
C ASN A 6 -15.01 13.53 13.42
N ILE A 7 -15.95 13.81 12.54
CA ILE A 7 -15.85 13.46 11.11
C ILE A 7 -14.69 14.22 10.44
N ILE A 8 -14.59 15.54 10.66
CA ILE A 8 -13.51 16.35 10.08
C ILE A 8 -12.15 15.84 10.56
N ARG A 9 -12.01 15.53 11.85
CA ARG A 9 -10.77 14.99 12.42
C ARG A 9 -10.41 13.64 11.80
N ARG A 10 -11.39 12.75 11.58
CA ARG A 10 -11.17 11.45 10.91
C ARG A 10 -10.69 11.63 9.47
N ILE A 11 -11.29 12.56 8.71
CA ILE A 11 -10.88 12.88 7.34
C ILE A 11 -9.45 13.43 7.32
N LEU A 12 -9.10 14.34 8.24
CA LEU A 12 -7.76 14.90 8.34
C LEU A 12 -6.71 13.83 8.66
N LEU A 13 -6.98 12.95 9.63
CA LEU A 13 -6.08 11.85 9.98
C LEU A 13 -5.94 10.84 8.86
N TYR A 14 -7.03 10.56 8.14
CA TYR A 14 -7.02 9.69 6.97
C TYR A 14 -6.17 10.30 5.84
N SER A 15 -6.36 11.58 5.53
CA SER A 15 -5.57 12.28 4.51
C SER A 15 -4.08 12.33 4.88
N LEU A 16 -3.77 12.58 6.16
CA LEU A 16 -2.40 12.52 6.67
C LEU A 16 -1.82 11.10 6.53
N GLY A 17 -2.58 10.07 6.91
CA GLY A 17 -2.20 8.68 6.74
C GLY A 17 -1.90 8.32 5.29
N MET A 18 -2.75 8.76 4.35
CA MET A 18 -2.54 8.56 2.91
C MET A 18 -1.25 9.21 2.41
N THR A 19 -0.96 10.45 2.83
CA THR A 19 0.27 11.15 2.40
C THR A 19 1.52 10.48 2.95
N ILE A 20 1.50 10.04 4.21
CA ILE A 20 2.61 9.29 4.84
C ILE A 20 2.77 7.92 4.16
N LEU A 21 1.67 7.22 3.86
CA LEU A 21 1.71 5.94 3.14
C LEU A 21 2.32 6.09 1.74
N ALA A 22 1.88 7.11 0.99
CA ALA A 22 2.42 7.40 -0.33
C ALA A 22 3.92 7.72 -0.28
N LEU A 23 4.35 8.51 0.71
CA LEU A 23 5.77 8.80 0.95
C LEU A 23 6.57 7.52 1.23
N GLY A 24 6.07 6.67 2.13
CA GLY A 24 6.74 5.42 2.49
C GLY A 24 6.89 4.47 1.31
N LEU A 25 5.83 4.27 0.53
CA LEU A 25 5.86 3.41 -0.66
C LEU A 25 6.79 3.97 -1.75
N THR A 26 6.75 5.28 -2.00
CA THR A 26 7.65 5.91 -2.97
C THR A 26 9.10 5.85 -2.51
N LEU A 27 9.38 6.14 -1.23
CA LEU A 27 10.72 6.07 -0.69
C LEU A 27 11.29 4.65 -0.78
N ASN A 28 10.46 3.62 -0.52
CA ASN A 28 10.86 2.23 -0.66
C ASN A 28 11.35 1.91 -2.08
N THR A 29 10.62 2.35 -3.12
CA THR A 29 11.05 2.13 -4.51
C THR A 29 12.37 2.85 -4.84
N LYS A 30 12.58 4.03 -4.27
CA LYS A 30 13.79 4.84 -4.51
C LYS A 30 15.05 4.26 -3.86
N THR A 31 14.92 3.36 -2.87
CA THR A 31 16.09 2.71 -2.23
C THR A 31 16.81 1.74 -3.15
N ASN A 32 16.18 1.26 -4.22
CA ASN A 32 16.69 0.22 -5.13
C ASN A 32 17.14 -1.07 -4.38
N LEU A 33 16.55 -1.36 -3.20
CA LEU A 33 16.77 -2.59 -2.43
C LEU A 33 15.65 -3.60 -2.60
N GLY A 34 14.63 -3.24 -3.35
CA GLY A 34 13.41 -4.02 -3.56
C GLY A 34 12.17 -3.25 -3.09
N VAL A 35 11.03 -3.54 -3.70
CA VAL A 35 9.77 -2.84 -3.46
C VAL A 35 8.80 -3.68 -2.64
N SER A 36 7.72 -3.07 -2.14
CA SER A 36 6.64 -3.81 -1.47
C SER A 36 6.04 -4.87 -2.40
N PRO A 37 5.81 -6.12 -1.92
CA PRO A 37 5.34 -7.24 -2.76
C PRO A 37 4.14 -6.90 -3.63
N ILE A 38 3.10 -6.29 -3.07
CA ILE A 38 1.87 -5.95 -3.81
C ILE A 38 2.08 -4.91 -4.93
N LEU A 39 3.14 -4.10 -4.81
CA LEU A 39 3.52 -3.10 -5.81
C LEU A 39 4.66 -3.58 -6.72
N SER A 40 5.16 -4.81 -6.55
CA SER A 40 6.26 -5.33 -7.33
C SER A 40 5.92 -5.50 -8.81
N ILE A 41 4.68 -5.92 -9.12
CA ILE A 41 4.19 -6.05 -10.50
C ILE A 41 4.19 -4.70 -11.21
N PRO A 42 3.48 -3.66 -10.71
CA PRO A 42 3.50 -2.34 -11.38
C PRO A 42 4.91 -1.72 -11.41
N TYR A 43 5.76 -1.99 -10.43
CA TYR A 43 7.14 -1.51 -10.47
C TYR A 43 7.94 -2.17 -11.60
N ALA A 44 7.92 -3.50 -11.70
CA ALA A 44 8.60 -4.22 -12.76
C ALA A 44 8.10 -3.79 -14.16
N LEU A 45 6.78 -3.60 -14.31
CA LEU A 45 6.21 -3.11 -15.56
C LEU A 45 6.65 -1.68 -15.88
N SER A 46 6.84 -0.81 -14.88
CA SER A 46 7.34 0.56 -15.10
C SER A 46 8.78 0.59 -15.61
N GLU A 47 9.61 -0.34 -15.16
CA GLU A 47 10.98 -0.48 -15.65
C GLU A 47 11.08 -1.10 -17.07
N MET A 48 10.04 -1.84 -17.47
CA MET A 48 9.97 -2.48 -18.80
C MET A 48 9.24 -1.61 -19.83
N THR A 49 8.47 -0.62 -19.40
CA THR A 49 7.63 0.21 -20.28
C THR A 49 7.96 1.68 -20.07
N SER A 50 7.47 2.55 -20.95
CA SER A 50 7.57 4.01 -20.79
C SER A 50 6.49 4.60 -19.87
N ILE A 51 5.69 3.76 -19.20
CA ILE A 51 4.60 4.21 -18.33
C ILE A 51 5.16 4.46 -16.94
N SER A 52 4.75 5.57 -16.32
CA SER A 52 5.23 5.94 -15.00
C SER A 52 4.76 4.94 -13.92
N PHE A 53 5.60 4.69 -12.90
CA PHE A 53 5.25 3.80 -11.79
C PHE A 53 3.92 4.16 -11.10
N PRO A 54 3.63 5.44 -10.76
CA PRO A 54 2.35 5.80 -10.15
C PRO A 54 1.14 5.52 -11.05
N ASP A 55 1.26 5.65 -12.37
CA ASP A 55 0.16 5.35 -13.28
C ASP A 55 -0.10 3.84 -13.37
N LEU A 56 0.94 3.02 -13.36
CA LEU A 56 0.81 1.57 -13.28
C LEU A 56 0.26 1.10 -11.92
N VAL A 57 0.60 1.77 -10.83
CA VAL A 57 -0.03 1.53 -9.52
C VAL A 57 -1.52 1.86 -9.58
N PHE A 58 -1.92 2.95 -10.23
CA PHE A 58 -3.33 3.28 -10.41
C PHE A 58 -4.06 2.20 -11.21
N LEU A 59 -3.46 1.72 -12.30
CA LEU A 59 -4.03 0.63 -13.11
C LEU A 59 -4.18 -0.66 -12.31
N ALA A 60 -3.17 -1.03 -11.53
CA ALA A 60 -3.23 -2.20 -10.64
C ALA A 60 -4.33 -2.04 -9.57
N TYR A 61 -4.50 -0.84 -9.03
CA TYR A 61 -5.57 -0.57 -8.07
C TYR A 61 -6.96 -0.64 -8.70
N CYS A 62 -7.14 -0.18 -9.92
CA CYS A 62 -8.39 -0.37 -10.68
C CYS A 62 -8.69 -1.86 -10.88
N LEU A 63 -7.68 -2.68 -11.18
CA LEU A 63 -7.83 -4.12 -11.31
C LEU A 63 -8.22 -4.76 -9.95
N PHE A 64 -7.59 -4.35 -8.85
CA PHE A 64 -7.93 -4.85 -7.52
C PHE A 64 -9.37 -4.48 -7.11
N ILE A 65 -9.81 -3.26 -7.41
CA ILE A 65 -11.19 -2.83 -7.18
C ILE A 65 -12.17 -3.67 -8.00
N LEU A 66 -11.85 -3.94 -9.26
CA LEU A 66 -12.68 -4.80 -10.10
C LEU A 66 -12.82 -6.21 -9.51
N ILE A 67 -11.71 -6.80 -9.05
CA ILE A 67 -11.71 -8.11 -8.39
C ILE A 67 -12.57 -8.06 -7.11
N GLN A 68 -12.45 -7.01 -6.28
CA GLN A 68 -13.28 -6.82 -5.09
C GLN A 68 -14.76 -6.80 -5.44
N ILE A 69 -15.15 -5.98 -6.40
CA ILE A 69 -16.54 -5.86 -6.87
C ILE A 69 -17.09 -7.22 -7.29
N LEU A 70 -16.34 -7.99 -8.10
CA LEU A 70 -16.75 -9.32 -8.55
C LEU A 70 -16.93 -10.29 -7.37
N ILE A 71 -16.02 -10.26 -6.39
CA ILE A 71 -16.11 -11.10 -5.19
C ILE A 71 -17.33 -10.70 -4.35
N HIS A 72 -17.56 -9.41 -4.11
CA HIS A 72 -18.68 -8.93 -3.31
C HIS A 72 -20.04 -9.23 -3.97
N ILE A 73 -20.14 -9.14 -5.29
CA ILE A 73 -21.32 -9.57 -6.06
C ILE A 73 -21.54 -11.08 -5.90
N HIS A 74 -20.47 -11.88 -5.97
CA HIS A 74 -20.56 -13.35 -5.84
C HIS A 74 -21.01 -13.78 -4.44
N LEU A 75 -20.46 -13.14 -3.39
CA LEU A 75 -20.77 -13.49 -2.01
C LEU A 75 -22.16 -13.04 -1.55
N LYS A 76 -22.79 -12.09 -2.22
CA LYS A 76 -24.13 -11.52 -1.90
C LYS A 76 -24.33 -11.18 -0.42
N GLN A 77 -23.31 -10.66 0.25
CA GLN A 77 -23.34 -10.34 1.67
C GLN A 77 -24.02 -8.99 1.94
N GLY A 78 -25.02 -9.00 2.83
CA GLY A 78 -25.64 -7.80 3.39
C GLY A 78 -26.19 -6.81 2.35
N ASP A 79 -26.01 -5.52 2.60
CA ASP A 79 -26.35 -4.45 1.64
C ASP A 79 -25.27 -4.32 0.55
N THR A 80 -25.38 -5.21 -0.44
CA THR A 80 -24.44 -5.27 -1.57
C THR A 80 -24.29 -3.92 -2.27
N LYS A 81 -25.36 -3.10 -2.35
CA LYS A 81 -25.31 -1.79 -2.99
C LYS A 81 -24.39 -0.83 -2.23
N HIS A 82 -24.46 -0.84 -0.90
CA HIS A 82 -23.60 0.00 -0.07
C HIS A 82 -22.13 -0.42 -0.18
N ILE A 83 -21.85 -1.73 -0.16
CA ILE A 83 -20.49 -2.27 -0.32
C ILE A 83 -19.92 -1.88 -1.69
N LEU A 84 -20.68 -2.04 -2.77
CA LEU A 84 -20.26 -1.64 -4.11
C LEU A 84 -20.02 -0.14 -4.23
N ALA A 85 -20.81 0.70 -3.56
CA ALA A 85 -20.58 2.15 -3.54
C ALA A 85 -19.25 2.50 -2.85
N ILE A 86 -18.89 1.80 -1.78
CA ILE A 86 -17.58 1.95 -1.13
C ILE A 86 -16.46 1.50 -2.07
N ASP A 87 -16.58 0.35 -2.72
CA ASP A 87 -15.59 -0.15 -3.66
C ASP A 87 -15.38 0.83 -4.83
N CYS A 88 -16.46 1.37 -5.41
CA CYS A 88 -16.37 2.38 -6.45
C CYS A 88 -15.70 3.68 -5.96
N SER A 89 -15.93 4.09 -4.71
CA SER A 89 -15.30 5.29 -4.15
C SER A 89 -13.78 5.13 -3.97
N GLN A 90 -13.26 3.90 -3.89
CA GLN A 90 -11.82 3.63 -3.87
C GLN A 90 -11.12 4.14 -5.14
N ILE A 91 -11.81 4.23 -6.29
CA ILE A 91 -11.22 4.72 -7.54
C ILE A 91 -10.75 6.18 -7.38
N LEU A 92 -11.60 7.04 -6.80
CA LEU A 92 -11.26 8.44 -6.56
C LEU A 92 -10.10 8.58 -5.58
N VAL A 93 -10.14 7.81 -4.49
CA VAL A 93 -9.08 7.79 -3.49
C VAL A 93 -7.76 7.31 -4.10
N SER A 94 -7.80 6.26 -4.91
CA SER A 94 -6.62 5.73 -5.62
C SER A 94 -6.03 6.74 -6.59
N MET A 95 -6.87 7.49 -7.30
CA MET A 95 -6.40 8.55 -8.19
C MET A 95 -5.65 9.64 -7.41
N ILE A 96 -6.21 10.12 -6.30
CA ILE A 96 -5.54 11.12 -5.45
C ILE A 96 -4.21 10.53 -4.90
N PHE A 97 -4.25 9.32 -4.38
CA PHE A 97 -3.10 8.64 -3.80
C PHE A 97 -1.93 8.51 -4.80
N THR A 98 -2.22 8.07 -6.03
CA THR A 98 -1.19 7.89 -7.05
C THR A 98 -0.65 9.22 -7.58
N ARG A 99 -1.45 10.31 -7.57
CA ARG A 99 -0.93 11.66 -7.85
C ARG A 99 0.01 12.17 -6.74
N ILE A 100 -0.28 11.88 -5.47
CA ILE A 100 0.64 12.17 -4.36
C ILE A 100 1.95 11.35 -4.52
N MET A 101 1.86 10.06 -4.88
CA MET A 101 3.04 9.25 -5.20
C MET A 101 3.85 9.84 -6.37
N ALA A 102 3.18 10.32 -7.42
CA ALA A 102 3.85 10.95 -8.56
C ALA A 102 4.65 12.20 -8.12
N LEU A 103 4.06 13.07 -7.30
CA LEU A 103 4.75 14.24 -6.74
C LEU A 103 5.99 13.83 -5.94
N TYR A 104 5.87 12.86 -5.03
CA TYR A 104 7.02 12.36 -4.27
C TYR A 104 8.08 11.72 -5.18
N SER A 105 7.67 10.99 -6.21
CA SER A 105 8.60 10.37 -7.17
C SER A 105 9.42 11.40 -7.96
N MET A 106 8.87 12.60 -8.18
CA MET A 106 9.60 13.71 -8.83
C MET A 106 10.60 14.37 -7.88
N TRP A 107 10.31 14.44 -6.59
CA TRP A 107 11.13 15.15 -5.61
C TRP A 107 12.20 14.26 -4.97
N ILE A 108 11.96 12.97 -4.85
CA ILE A 108 12.88 12.03 -4.22
C ILE A 108 13.75 11.38 -5.30
N PRO A 109 15.09 11.58 -5.28
CA PRO A 109 15.99 10.96 -6.24
C PRO A 109 16.08 9.43 -6.01
N ILE A 110 16.54 8.70 -7.03
CA ILE A 110 16.86 7.28 -6.89
C ILE A 110 18.20 7.16 -6.14
N PHE A 111 18.25 6.30 -5.13
CA PHE A 111 19.47 6.00 -4.38
C PHE A 111 20.20 4.84 -5.06
N ASP A 112 21.10 5.17 -6.01
CA ASP A 112 21.88 4.18 -6.75
C ASP A 112 23.34 4.17 -6.32
N LEU A 113 24.02 3.03 -6.54
CA LEU A 113 25.43 2.83 -6.15
C LEU A 113 26.44 3.50 -7.09
N GLU A 114 26.00 3.94 -8.27
CA GLU A 114 26.90 4.46 -9.31
C GLU A 114 27.47 5.87 -9.05
N CYS A 115 26.94 6.58 -8.06
CA CYS A 115 27.43 7.93 -7.74
C CYS A 115 28.24 7.95 -6.44
N THR A 116 29.29 8.76 -6.41
CA THR A 116 30.23 8.93 -5.29
C THR A 116 29.69 9.71 -4.08
N SER A 117 28.40 10.02 -4.05
CA SER A 117 27.79 10.79 -2.98
C SER A 117 27.52 9.93 -1.75
N PHE A 118 27.73 10.48 -0.54
CA PHE A 118 27.45 9.85 0.75
C PHE A 118 25.99 9.31 0.82
N PHE A 119 25.04 9.99 0.19
CA PHE A 119 23.63 9.63 0.15
C PHE A 119 23.32 8.34 -0.62
N GLN A 120 24.31 7.77 -1.32
CA GLN A 120 24.15 6.58 -2.16
C GLN A 120 24.86 5.36 -1.60
N THR A 121 25.48 5.50 -0.42
CA THR A 121 26.13 4.38 0.27
C THR A 121 25.10 3.36 0.75
N MET A 122 25.50 2.07 0.78
CA MET A 122 24.63 0.97 1.29
C MET A 122 24.01 1.26 2.66
N PRO A 123 24.74 1.77 3.68
CA PRO A 123 24.15 2.10 4.98
C PRO A 123 23.03 3.15 4.88
N PHE A 124 23.19 4.16 4.03
CA PHE A 124 22.17 5.19 3.83
C PHE A 124 20.92 4.62 3.14
N ARG A 125 21.08 3.76 2.14
CA ARG A 125 19.95 3.06 1.48
C ARG A 125 19.16 2.20 2.46
N PHE A 126 19.85 1.48 3.36
CA PHE A 126 19.19 0.73 4.43
C PHE A 126 18.46 1.63 5.42
N LEU A 127 19.04 2.77 5.78
CA LEU A 127 18.38 3.76 6.63
C LEU A 127 17.10 4.28 5.97
N MET A 128 17.14 4.61 4.67
CA MET A 128 15.98 5.05 3.91
C MET A 128 14.94 3.94 3.77
N LEU A 129 15.35 2.68 3.63
CA LEU A 129 14.45 1.54 3.64
C LEU A 129 13.72 1.40 4.98
N ILE A 130 14.42 1.53 6.10
CA ILE A 130 13.80 1.49 7.43
C ILE A 130 12.80 2.64 7.58
N LEU A 131 13.17 3.84 7.19
CA LEU A 131 12.28 5.01 7.20
C LEU A 131 11.05 4.78 6.32
N ALA A 132 11.22 4.21 5.12
CA ALA A 132 10.16 3.85 4.20
C ALA A 132 9.17 2.86 4.84
N ILE A 133 9.67 1.82 5.50
CA ILE A 133 8.86 0.80 6.19
C ILE A 133 8.08 1.43 7.36
N VAL A 134 8.72 2.30 8.15
CA VAL A 134 8.07 3.01 9.25
C VAL A 134 6.96 3.93 8.73
N CYS A 135 7.24 4.74 7.70
CA CYS A 135 6.24 5.61 7.08
C CYS A 135 5.08 4.78 6.50
N THR A 136 5.38 3.69 5.79
CA THR A 136 4.36 2.80 5.22
C THR A 136 3.47 2.22 6.32
N GLY A 137 4.07 1.71 7.40
CA GLY A 137 3.34 1.11 8.51
C GLY A 137 2.46 2.12 9.27
N ILE A 138 2.99 3.30 9.58
CA ILE A 138 2.23 4.38 10.24
C ILE A 138 1.09 4.86 9.34
N GLY A 139 1.38 5.13 8.07
CA GLY A 139 0.38 5.58 7.10
C GLY A 139 -0.74 4.56 6.91
N ALA A 140 -0.39 3.27 6.79
CA ALA A 140 -1.37 2.18 6.71
C ALA A 140 -2.21 2.06 7.99
N ALA A 141 -1.60 2.13 9.17
CA ALA A 141 -2.33 2.09 10.44
C ALA A 141 -3.34 3.24 10.54
N LEU A 142 -2.91 4.48 10.25
CA LEU A 142 -3.79 5.65 10.27
C LEU A 142 -4.97 5.50 9.30
N THR A 143 -4.72 5.05 8.07
CA THR A 143 -5.80 4.88 7.07
C THR A 143 -6.79 3.78 7.46
N LEU A 144 -6.30 2.65 7.98
CA LEU A 144 -7.14 1.53 8.41
C LEU A 144 -7.97 1.88 9.66
N ASP A 145 -7.37 2.57 10.65
CA ASP A 145 -8.05 2.91 11.90
C ASP A 145 -9.19 3.91 11.71
N MET A 146 -9.09 4.78 10.71
CA MET A 146 -10.17 5.73 10.40
C MET A 146 -11.41 5.07 9.79
N LYS A 147 -11.30 3.84 9.28
CA LYS A 147 -12.43 3.06 8.72
C LYS A 147 -13.26 3.84 7.70
N LEU A 148 -12.62 4.66 6.87
CA LEU A 148 -13.29 5.41 5.80
C LEU A 148 -13.31 4.55 4.53
N ILE A 149 -12.29 4.65 3.72
CA ILE A 149 -12.17 3.89 2.47
C ILE A 149 -10.85 3.11 2.54
N ALA A 150 -10.92 1.79 2.38
CA ALA A 150 -9.72 0.96 2.39
C ALA A 150 -8.85 1.24 1.16
N ASN A 151 -7.52 1.11 1.32
CA ASN A 151 -6.62 1.07 0.17
C ASN A 151 -6.97 -0.16 -0.68
N PRO A 152 -7.06 -0.06 -2.02
CA PRO A 152 -7.43 -1.19 -2.88
C PRO A 152 -6.57 -2.43 -2.70
N GLY A 153 -5.28 -2.28 -2.38
CA GLY A 153 -4.40 -3.40 -2.08
C GLY A 153 -4.83 -4.18 -0.83
N ASP A 154 -5.24 -3.48 0.22
CA ASP A 154 -5.73 -4.13 1.44
C ASP A 154 -7.17 -4.62 1.27
N GLY A 155 -7.97 -3.90 0.50
CA GLY A 155 -9.36 -4.26 0.19
C GLY A 155 -9.48 -5.57 -0.59
N VAL A 156 -8.65 -5.77 -1.64
CA VAL A 156 -8.65 -7.02 -2.41
C VAL A 156 -8.24 -8.21 -1.54
N VAL A 157 -7.26 -8.01 -0.65
CA VAL A 157 -6.86 -9.05 0.31
C VAL A 157 -8.00 -9.41 1.26
N ALA A 158 -8.72 -8.40 1.77
CA ALA A 158 -9.87 -8.62 2.65
C ALA A 158 -11.01 -9.35 1.92
N ALA A 159 -11.32 -8.98 0.68
CA ALA A 159 -12.34 -9.64 -0.14
C ALA A 159 -11.96 -11.11 -0.45
N LEU A 160 -10.70 -11.37 -0.82
CA LEU A 160 -10.19 -12.73 -1.03
C LEU A 160 -10.22 -13.56 0.26
N ALA A 161 -9.87 -12.97 1.40
CA ALA A 161 -9.94 -13.64 2.71
C ALA A 161 -11.37 -14.07 3.05
N GLN A 162 -12.37 -13.24 2.73
CA GLN A 162 -13.78 -13.60 2.88
C GLN A 162 -14.19 -14.73 1.92
N LEU A 163 -13.77 -14.67 0.65
CA LEU A 163 -14.07 -15.67 -0.36
C LEU A 163 -13.54 -17.05 0.03
N PHE A 164 -12.27 -17.10 0.46
CA PHE A 164 -11.60 -18.35 0.85
C PHE A 164 -11.83 -18.73 2.31
N LYS A 165 -12.58 -17.93 3.09
CA LYS A 165 -12.87 -18.15 4.52
C LYS A 165 -11.60 -18.35 5.36
N MET A 166 -10.58 -17.57 5.10
CA MET A 166 -9.28 -17.62 5.79
C MET A 166 -8.98 -16.30 6.51
N PRO A 167 -8.06 -16.31 7.51
CA PRO A 167 -7.61 -15.07 8.15
C PRO A 167 -6.97 -14.09 7.15
N VAL A 168 -7.28 -12.79 7.27
CA VAL A 168 -6.78 -11.74 6.37
C VAL A 168 -5.24 -11.72 6.30
N GLY A 169 -4.55 -11.92 7.43
CA GLY A 169 -3.08 -11.97 7.45
C GLY A 169 -2.50 -13.15 6.64
N THR A 170 -3.14 -14.32 6.71
CA THR A 170 -2.75 -15.49 5.92
C THR A 170 -2.99 -15.23 4.43
N CYS A 171 -4.17 -14.67 4.09
CA CYS A 171 -4.50 -14.31 2.71
C CYS A 171 -3.51 -13.29 2.16
N LYS A 172 -3.14 -12.27 2.96
CA LYS A 172 -2.12 -11.29 2.57
C LYS A 172 -0.80 -11.95 2.20
N ASN A 173 -0.32 -12.90 2.99
CA ASN A 173 0.92 -13.61 2.69
C ASN A 173 0.84 -14.37 1.34
N TYR A 174 -0.30 -15.02 1.04
CA TYR A 174 -0.48 -15.68 -0.25
C TYR A 174 -0.51 -14.69 -1.41
N VAL A 175 -1.20 -13.56 -1.26
CA VAL A 175 -1.23 -12.50 -2.28
C VAL A 175 0.16 -11.91 -2.49
N ASP A 176 0.89 -11.60 -1.42
CA ASP A 176 2.24 -11.06 -1.48
C ASP A 176 3.20 -12.04 -2.19
N ILE A 177 3.15 -13.34 -1.83
CA ILE A 177 3.95 -14.39 -2.51
C ILE A 177 3.56 -14.49 -3.98
N SER A 178 2.27 -14.48 -4.31
CA SER A 178 1.80 -14.54 -5.69
C SER A 178 2.28 -13.34 -6.52
N CYS A 179 2.23 -12.13 -5.97
CA CYS A 179 2.76 -10.93 -6.63
C CYS A 179 4.27 -11.04 -6.88
N VAL A 180 5.03 -11.53 -5.89
CA VAL A 180 6.48 -11.74 -6.05
C VAL A 180 6.76 -12.78 -7.14
N MET A 181 6.05 -13.90 -7.15
CA MET A 181 6.22 -14.95 -8.17
C MET A 181 5.88 -14.46 -9.58
N ILE A 182 4.78 -13.72 -9.73
CA ILE A 182 4.41 -13.12 -11.01
C ILE A 182 5.47 -12.12 -11.46
N THR A 183 5.97 -11.28 -10.54
CA THR A 183 7.03 -10.31 -10.86
C THR A 183 8.32 -10.98 -11.29
N LEU A 184 8.75 -12.03 -10.58
CA LEU A 184 9.93 -12.83 -10.96
C LEU A 184 9.78 -13.42 -12.36
N PHE A 185 8.61 -14.02 -12.64
CA PHE A 185 8.33 -14.60 -13.95
C PHE A 185 8.36 -13.55 -15.07
N LEU A 186 7.67 -12.42 -14.88
CA LEU A 186 7.64 -11.33 -15.87
C LEU A 186 9.03 -10.73 -16.07
N SER A 187 9.75 -10.43 -14.99
CA SER A 187 11.10 -9.86 -15.05
C SER A 187 12.04 -10.76 -15.82
N TYR A 188 12.08 -12.04 -15.47
CA TYR A 188 12.98 -12.99 -16.13
C TYR A 188 12.64 -13.21 -17.61
N GLN A 189 11.33 -13.31 -17.92
CA GLN A 189 10.86 -13.57 -19.30
C GLN A 189 11.14 -12.39 -20.24
N PHE A 190 10.98 -11.14 -19.77
CA PHE A 190 11.07 -9.97 -20.65
C PHE A 190 12.44 -9.29 -20.62
N THR A 191 13.20 -9.38 -19.52
CA THR A 191 14.47 -8.66 -19.36
C THR A 191 15.67 -9.56 -19.09
N GLY A 192 15.44 -10.84 -18.76
CA GLY A 192 16.51 -11.79 -18.41
C GLY A 192 17.13 -11.54 -17.02
N HIS A 193 16.67 -10.55 -16.25
CA HIS A 193 17.16 -10.27 -14.90
C HIS A 193 16.00 -9.90 -13.98
N ILE A 194 16.24 -9.98 -12.66
CA ILE A 194 15.21 -9.70 -11.64
C ILE A 194 15.08 -8.21 -11.41
N ILE A 195 13.86 -7.67 -11.54
CA ILE A 195 13.53 -6.27 -11.32
C ILE A 195 12.62 -6.12 -10.09
N GLY A 196 12.95 -5.17 -9.22
CA GLY A 196 12.09 -4.73 -8.12
C GLY A 196 11.99 -5.68 -6.93
N ILE A 197 12.60 -6.87 -7.00
CA ILE A 197 12.63 -7.84 -5.89
C ILE A 197 14.03 -7.92 -5.33
N GLY A 198 14.15 -7.71 -4.02
CA GLY A 198 15.42 -7.75 -3.32
C GLY A 198 15.24 -7.97 -1.82
N ILE A 199 16.32 -7.77 -1.07
CA ILE A 199 16.33 -7.89 0.40
C ILE A 199 15.29 -6.94 1.01
N GLY A 200 15.13 -5.74 0.46
CA GLY A 200 14.14 -4.75 0.90
C GLY A 200 12.70 -5.25 0.79
N THR A 201 12.37 -6.06 -0.22
CA THR A 201 11.04 -6.68 -0.36
C THR A 201 10.72 -7.60 0.81
N LEU A 202 11.68 -8.46 1.21
CA LEU A 202 11.52 -9.38 2.34
C LEU A 202 11.41 -8.64 3.67
N ILE A 203 12.25 -7.61 3.87
CA ILE A 203 12.22 -6.78 5.08
C ILE A 203 10.91 -5.99 5.15
N ALA A 204 10.42 -5.42 4.05
CA ALA A 204 9.16 -4.70 3.99
C ALA A 204 7.96 -5.61 4.28
N MET A 205 7.93 -6.82 3.72
CA MET A 205 6.87 -7.81 3.93
C MET A 205 6.66 -8.14 5.41
N ILE A 206 7.75 -8.24 6.18
CA ILE A 206 7.70 -8.53 7.62
C ILE A 206 7.58 -7.23 8.44
N GLY A 207 8.31 -6.18 8.03
CA GLY A 207 8.49 -4.95 8.80
C GLY A 207 7.23 -4.11 8.89
N VAL A 208 6.53 -3.91 7.77
CA VAL A 208 5.33 -3.07 7.72
C VAL A 208 4.26 -3.55 8.70
N GLY A 209 3.98 -4.85 8.72
CA GLY A 209 2.99 -5.42 9.64
C GLY A 209 3.37 -5.24 11.11
N ARG A 210 4.66 -5.32 11.45
CA ARG A 210 5.17 -5.07 12.81
C ARG A 210 5.01 -3.60 13.21
N VAL A 211 5.31 -2.67 12.30
CA VAL A 211 5.13 -1.22 12.55
C VAL A 211 3.66 -0.91 12.79
N ILE A 212 2.74 -1.45 11.98
CA ILE A 212 1.29 -1.30 12.19
C ILE A 212 0.90 -1.78 13.60
N ASN A 213 1.35 -2.96 14.00
CA ASN A 213 1.03 -3.51 15.33
C ASN A 213 1.57 -2.64 16.45
N VAL A 214 2.83 -2.20 16.37
CA VAL A 214 3.45 -1.31 17.37
C VAL A 214 2.72 0.02 17.43
N PHE A 215 2.42 0.62 16.28
CA PHE A 215 1.68 1.88 16.21
C PHE A 215 0.31 1.74 16.87
N ASN A 216 -0.44 0.71 16.53
CA ASN A 216 -1.76 0.45 17.10
C ASN A 216 -1.69 0.23 18.61
N HIS A 217 -0.67 -0.50 19.10
CA HIS A 217 -0.50 -0.70 20.53
C HIS A 217 -0.21 0.61 21.27
N LEU A 218 0.65 1.46 20.72
CA LEU A 218 1.02 2.76 21.33
C LEU A 218 -0.13 3.78 21.28
N PHE A 219 -0.92 3.79 20.21
CA PHE A 219 -1.95 4.80 19.98
C PHE A 219 -3.38 4.32 20.20
N THR A 220 -3.59 3.03 20.54
CA THR A 220 -4.93 2.46 20.85
C THR A 220 -5.64 3.27 21.93
N PHE A 221 -4.92 3.85 22.89
CA PHE A 221 -5.51 4.68 23.96
C PHE A 221 -6.08 6.00 23.43
N SER A 222 -5.46 6.61 22.42
CA SER A 222 -5.91 7.89 21.83
C SER A 222 -7.03 7.69 20.80
N ILE A 223 -7.03 6.56 20.09
CA ILE A 223 -7.97 6.24 19.02
C ILE A 223 -9.20 5.50 19.55
N SER A 224 -9.12 4.84 20.70
CA SER A 224 -10.25 4.16 21.35
C SER A 224 -11.40 5.11 21.71
N SER A 225 -11.13 6.39 21.91
CA SER A 225 -12.15 7.42 22.07
C SER A 225 -13.05 7.58 20.83
N PHE A 226 -12.57 7.18 19.64
CA PHE A 226 -13.30 7.24 18.37
C PHE A 226 -14.03 5.93 18.03
N LYS A 227 -13.66 4.83 18.71
CA LYS A 227 -14.19 3.50 18.45
C LYS A 227 -15.57 3.24 19.07
N LYS A 228 -16.04 4.13 19.95
CA LYS A 228 -17.27 3.94 20.75
C LYS A 228 -18.56 4.45 20.10
N GLU A 229 -18.52 5.10 18.94
CA GLU A 229 -19.76 5.52 18.25
C GLU A 229 -19.95 4.68 16.98
N PRO A 230 -21.05 3.90 16.88
CA PRO A 230 -21.45 3.27 15.62
C PRO A 230 -21.91 4.37 14.64
N VAL A 231 -21.55 4.19 13.40
CA VAL A 231 -22.08 4.98 12.26
C VAL A 231 -23.49 4.51 11.97
#